data_7d156424ed384cdbd37e40f4551d13a5
#
_entry.id   7d156424ed384cdbd37e40f4551d13a5
#
_cell.length_a   1.000
_cell.length_b   1.000
_cell.length_c   1.000
_cell.angle_alpha   90.00
_cell.angle_beta   90.00
_cell.angle_gamma   90.00
#
_symmetry.space_group_name_H-M   'P 1'
#
loop_
_entity.id
_entity.type
_entity.pdbx_description
1 polymer ?
#
loop_
_entity_poly.entity_id
_entity_poly.type
_entity_poly.pdbx_seq_one_letter_code
_entity_poly.pdbx_strand_id
1 'polypeptide(L)'
;MGKQIPNKQIGKTKFKAVAFEGEWLRSFGRPELSGSWLVYGGSGSGKTTFMLQFAKYLTNFSKVAYDSIEQGLTLSFQKAWERVGMIEVGNRFTLIEKESTKKDIWDRMAKRNSPNVLIIDSVNYMQDMNKTEYMNLLNNFPNKLFIFVAHEKNKQPMGSLANFIRYNSDIKIHVEGYKAFITTRFEDREKDEGGIPYTIWEQGARDYWAEI
;
A
#
# COMPACT_ATOMS: atom_id res chain seq x y z
N MET A 1 -10.64 -18.30 21.90
CA MET A 1 -9.59 -17.89 22.86
C MET A 1 -8.34 -17.49 22.11
N GLY A 2 -7.73 -16.36 22.45
CA GLY A 2 -6.44 -15.92 21.87
C GLY A 2 -5.31 -16.89 22.24
N LYS A 3 -4.34 -17.08 21.33
CA LYS A 3 -3.15 -17.91 21.57
C LYS A 3 -2.21 -17.18 22.56
N GLN A 4 -1.82 -17.85 23.64
CA GLN A 4 -0.79 -17.35 24.54
C GLN A 4 0.59 -17.77 24.02
N ILE A 5 1.52 -16.84 23.90
CA ILE A 5 2.88 -17.08 23.40
C ILE A 5 3.87 -16.81 24.55
N PRO A 6 4.59 -17.83 25.05
CA PRO A 6 5.60 -17.66 26.07
C PRO A 6 6.74 -16.75 25.62
N ASN A 7 7.32 -15.98 26.55
CA ASN A 7 8.38 -15.01 26.26
C ASN A 7 9.56 -15.62 25.46
N LYS A 8 10.02 -16.83 25.85
CA LYS A 8 11.09 -17.52 25.11
C LYS A 8 10.74 -17.82 23.64
N GLN A 9 9.46 -17.97 23.32
CA GLN A 9 9.00 -18.25 21.98
C GLN A 9 8.98 -16.97 21.12
N ILE A 10 8.71 -15.80 21.72
CA ILE A 10 8.70 -14.50 21.03
C ILE A 10 10.07 -14.27 20.37
N GLY A 11 11.17 -14.37 21.12
CA GLY A 11 12.52 -14.16 20.60
C GLY A 11 13.00 -15.23 19.57
N LYS A 12 12.33 -16.39 19.50
CA LYS A 12 12.64 -17.46 18.53
C LYS A 12 11.79 -17.38 17.28
N THR A 13 10.73 -16.57 17.29
CA THR A 13 9.85 -16.40 16.14
C THR A 13 10.59 -15.66 15.04
N LYS A 14 10.69 -16.28 13.86
CA LYS A 14 11.29 -15.65 12.68
C LYS A 14 10.17 -15.06 11.83
N PHE A 15 10.32 -13.80 11.51
CA PHE A 15 9.45 -13.07 10.60
C PHE A 15 10.09 -12.98 9.22
N LYS A 16 9.26 -12.98 8.17
CA LYS A 16 9.74 -12.92 6.80
C LYS A 16 9.78 -11.45 6.33
N ALA A 17 10.74 -10.69 6.88
CA ALA A 17 11.00 -9.34 6.40
C ALA A 17 11.60 -9.40 4.98
N VAL A 18 11.19 -8.46 4.12
CA VAL A 18 11.75 -8.31 2.78
C VAL A 18 12.95 -7.38 2.80
N ALA A 19 13.96 -7.72 2.02
CA ALA A 19 15.16 -6.91 1.87
C ALA A 19 14.92 -5.80 0.84
N PHE A 20 14.24 -4.72 1.25
CA PHE A 20 14.18 -3.52 0.43
C PHE A 20 15.56 -2.90 0.27
N GLU A 21 15.79 -2.22 -0.83
CA GLU A 21 17.08 -1.63 -1.18
C GLU A 21 16.93 -0.17 -1.63
N GLY A 22 18.03 0.59 -1.62
CA GLY A 22 18.09 1.96 -2.10
C GLY A 22 17.10 2.89 -1.39
N GLU A 23 16.41 3.71 -2.15
CA GLU A 23 15.43 4.67 -1.61
C GLU A 23 14.25 3.98 -0.91
N TRP A 24 13.84 2.81 -1.39
CA TRP A 24 12.77 2.04 -0.75
C TRP A 24 13.13 1.57 0.66
N LEU A 25 14.39 1.15 0.86
CA LEU A 25 14.89 0.81 2.20
C LEU A 25 14.92 2.04 3.12
N ARG A 26 15.41 3.16 2.63
CA ARG A 26 15.47 4.42 3.39
C ARG A 26 14.08 4.95 3.75
N SER A 27 13.08 4.67 2.91
CA SER A 27 11.71 5.10 3.13
C SER A 27 10.90 4.15 4.00
N PHE A 28 11.00 2.84 3.79
CA PHE A 28 10.14 1.83 4.39
C PHE A 28 10.81 1.00 5.49
N GLY A 29 12.14 0.94 5.53
CA GLY A 29 12.87 -0.04 6.34
C GLY A 29 12.74 -1.44 5.76
N ARG A 30 12.73 -2.46 6.63
CA ARG A 30 12.62 -3.90 6.27
C ARG A 30 11.27 -4.47 6.67
N PRO A 31 10.19 -4.17 5.96
CA PRO A 31 8.86 -4.62 6.34
C PRO A 31 8.60 -6.09 6.03
N GLU A 32 7.56 -6.65 6.63
CA GLU A 32 6.90 -7.85 6.13
C GLU A 32 5.85 -7.47 5.08
N LEU A 33 5.69 -8.29 4.03
CA LEU A 33 4.60 -8.14 3.08
C LEU A 33 3.33 -8.84 3.58
N SER A 34 2.83 -8.39 4.73
CA SER A 34 1.63 -8.91 5.39
C SER A 34 0.87 -7.78 6.10
N GLY A 35 -0.37 -8.03 6.51
CA GLY A 35 -1.19 -7.06 7.23
C GLY A 35 -1.75 -5.95 6.34
N SER A 36 -1.78 -4.72 6.84
CA SER A 36 -2.32 -3.60 6.09
C SER A 36 -1.43 -2.36 6.11
N TRP A 37 -1.37 -1.68 4.97
CA TRP A 37 -0.75 -0.37 4.81
C TRP A 37 -1.77 0.61 4.27
N LEU A 38 -1.62 1.89 4.58
CA LEU A 38 -2.49 2.95 4.10
C LEU A 38 -1.70 4.00 3.34
N VAL A 39 -2.19 4.34 2.14
CA VAL A 39 -1.73 5.47 1.34
C VAL A 39 -2.87 6.49 1.26
N TYR A 40 -2.61 7.76 1.52
CA TYR A 40 -3.62 8.79 1.40
C TYR A 40 -3.00 10.11 0.94
N GLY A 41 -3.82 10.98 0.37
CA GLY A 41 -3.37 12.28 -0.12
C GLY A 41 -4.43 12.98 -0.97
N GLY A 42 -4.23 14.25 -1.24
CA GLY A 42 -5.13 15.07 -2.04
C GLY A 42 -5.24 14.61 -3.50
N SER A 43 -6.26 15.09 -4.21
CA SER A 43 -6.35 14.89 -5.66
C SER A 43 -5.16 15.55 -6.35
N GLY A 44 -4.57 14.88 -7.35
CA GLY A 44 -3.41 15.41 -8.09
C GLY A 44 -2.06 15.34 -7.35
N SER A 45 -2.01 14.84 -6.10
CA SER A 45 -0.78 14.78 -5.30
C SER A 45 0.29 13.79 -5.81
N GLY A 46 -0.05 12.93 -6.77
CA GLY A 46 0.85 11.90 -7.31
C GLY A 46 0.57 10.47 -6.82
N LYS A 47 -0.52 10.21 -6.08
CA LYS A 47 -0.84 8.88 -5.52
C LYS A 47 -0.79 7.73 -6.53
N THR A 48 -1.47 7.87 -7.66
CA THR A 48 -1.50 6.79 -8.68
C THR A 48 -0.11 6.51 -9.23
N THR A 49 0.69 7.54 -9.51
CA THR A 49 2.08 7.37 -9.98
C THR A 49 2.92 6.67 -8.90
N PHE A 50 2.84 7.11 -7.66
CA PHE A 50 3.51 6.47 -6.54
C PHE A 50 3.10 5.00 -6.40
N MET A 51 1.81 4.72 -6.44
CA MET A 51 1.31 3.35 -6.30
C MET A 51 1.78 2.43 -7.41
N LEU A 52 1.89 2.93 -8.66
CA LEU A 52 2.44 2.14 -9.77
C LEU A 52 3.96 1.93 -9.61
N GLN A 53 4.72 2.95 -9.22
CA GLN A 53 6.16 2.82 -8.92
C GLN A 53 6.38 1.78 -7.81
N PHE A 54 5.60 1.89 -6.74
CA PHE A 54 5.71 0.97 -5.61
C PHE A 54 5.24 -0.45 -5.97
N ALA A 55 4.13 -0.58 -6.71
CA ALA A 55 3.67 -1.88 -7.22
C ALA A 55 4.74 -2.54 -8.10
N LYS A 56 5.38 -1.77 -9.01
CA LYS A 56 6.50 -2.24 -9.81
C LYS A 56 7.62 -2.80 -8.94
N TYR A 57 8.02 -2.07 -7.91
CA TYR A 57 9.05 -2.51 -6.98
C TYR A 57 8.65 -3.78 -6.21
N LEU A 58 7.42 -3.84 -5.71
CA LEU A 58 6.88 -4.99 -4.98
C LEU A 58 6.84 -6.27 -5.83
N THR A 59 6.76 -6.16 -7.17
CA THR A 59 6.82 -7.35 -8.04
C THR A 59 8.15 -8.08 -7.98
N ASN A 60 9.22 -7.50 -7.45
CA ASN A 60 10.48 -8.19 -7.19
C ASN A 60 10.34 -9.27 -6.10
N PHE A 61 9.37 -9.11 -5.21
CA PHE A 61 9.17 -9.97 -4.05
C PHE A 61 7.92 -10.84 -4.17
N SER A 62 6.90 -10.40 -4.91
CA SER A 62 5.61 -11.08 -4.96
C SER A 62 4.78 -10.71 -6.19
N LYS A 63 3.71 -11.48 -6.45
CA LYS A 63 2.65 -11.07 -7.37
C LYS A 63 1.82 -9.96 -6.74
N VAL A 64 1.54 -8.92 -7.51
CA VAL A 64 0.77 -7.74 -7.11
C VAL A 64 -0.49 -7.65 -7.95
N ALA A 65 -1.64 -7.48 -7.30
CA ALA A 65 -2.86 -7.05 -7.96
C ALA A 65 -3.20 -5.63 -7.52
N TYR A 66 -3.68 -4.84 -8.46
CA TYR A 66 -4.11 -3.46 -8.28
C TYR A 66 -5.59 -3.36 -8.66
N ASP A 67 -6.45 -3.18 -7.68
CA ASP A 67 -7.87 -2.97 -7.89
C ASP A 67 -8.16 -1.47 -8.00
N SER A 68 -8.43 -1.04 -9.23
CA SER A 68 -8.77 0.35 -9.56
C SER A 68 -10.28 0.56 -9.50
N ILE A 69 -10.82 0.60 -8.29
CA ILE A 69 -12.26 0.77 -8.05
C ILE A 69 -12.75 2.12 -8.56
N GLU A 70 -11.99 3.17 -8.30
CA GLU A 70 -12.37 4.54 -8.65
C GLU A 70 -12.30 4.80 -10.15
N GLN A 71 -11.16 4.51 -10.76
CA GLN A 71 -10.91 4.92 -12.14
C GLN A 71 -11.13 3.78 -13.15
N GLY A 72 -10.80 2.55 -12.78
CA GLY A 72 -10.69 1.45 -13.73
C GLY A 72 -9.54 1.66 -14.71
N LEU A 73 -9.61 1.00 -15.86
CA LEU A 73 -8.67 1.21 -16.96
C LEU A 73 -9.06 2.45 -17.78
N THR A 74 -8.40 3.56 -17.52
CA THR A 74 -8.60 4.84 -18.23
C THR A 74 -7.34 5.28 -18.95
N LEU A 75 -7.46 6.24 -19.86
CA LEU A 75 -6.30 6.82 -20.56
C LEU A 75 -5.29 7.44 -19.55
N SER A 76 -5.77 8.08 -18.48
CA SER A 76 -4.90 8.66 -17.46
C SER A 76 -4.12 7.59 -16.71
N PHE A 77 -4.77 6.48 -16.36
CA PHE A 77 -4.12 5.33 -15.74
C PHE A 77 -3.09 4.69 -16.69
N GLN A 78 -3.46 4.48 -17.96
CA GLN A 78 -2.55 3.93 -18.98
C GLN A 78 -1.31 4.80 -19.16
N LYS A 79 -1.46 6.12 -19.26
CA LYS A 79 -0.31 7.05 -19.36
C LYS A 79 0.59 7.00 -18.14
N ALA A 80 0.05 6.86 -16.93
CA ALA A 80 0.84 6.67 -15.71
C ALA A 80 1.57 5.33 -15.72
N TRP A 81 0.90 4.27 -16.16
CA TRP A 81 1.44 2.91 -16.31
C TRP A 81 2.61 2.88 -17.31
N GLU A 82 2.48 3.55 -18.46
CA GLU A 82 3.54 3.69 -19.47
C GLU A 82 4.74 4.46 -18.93
N ARG A 83 4.49 5.60 -18.27
CA ARG A 83 5.53 6.47 -17.68
C ARG A 83 6.37 5.75 -16.64
N VAL A 84 5.76 4.89 -15.85
CA VAL A 84 6.44 4.05 -14.85
C VAL A 84 7.17 2.86 -15.47
N GLY A 85 6.88 2.52 -16.73
CA GLY A 85 7.46 1.36 -17.42
C GLY A 85 6.93 0.04 -16.85
N MET A 86 5.64 -0.05 -16.56
CA MET A 86 5.02 -1.23 -15.97
C MET A 86 5.03 -2.46 -16.89
N ILE A 87 5.26 -2.28 -18.20
CA ILE A 87 5.40 -3.39 -19.16
C ILE A 87 6.50 -4.39 -18.74
N GLU A 88 7.54 -3.92 -18.07
CA GLU A 88 8.70 -4.71 -17.67
C GLU A 88 8.39 -5.80 -16.64
N VAL A 89 7.32 -5.64 -15.86
CA VAL A 89 6.97 -6.59 -14.80
C VAL A 89 6.14 -7.79 -15.28
N GLY A 90 5.60 -7.71 -16.50
CA GLY A 90 4.84 -8.78 -17.13
C GLY A 90 3.69 -9.29 -16.24
N ASN A 91 3.51 -10.59 -16.19
CA ASN A 91 2.41 -11.24 -15.46
C ASN A 91 2.52 -11.20 -13.92
N ARG A 92 3.54 -10.52 -13.36
CA ARG A 92 3.66 -10.33 -11.91
C ARG A 92 2.78 -9.20 -11.40
N PHE A 93 2.27 -8.34 -12.30
CA PHE A 93 1.29 -7.31 -12.01
C PHE A 93 -0.02 -7.62 -12.74
N THR A 94 -1.15 -7.41 -12.08
CA THR A 94 -2.49 -7.54 -12.65
C THR A 94 -3.35 -6.36 -12.23
N LEU A 95 -3.94 -5.67 -13.21
CA LEU A 95 -4.99 -4.70 -12.94
C LEU A 95 -6.33 -5.43 -12.79
N ILE A 96 -7.07 -5.09 -11.75
CA ILE A 96 -8.45 -5.50 -11.52
C ILE A 96 -9.31 -4.27 -11.78
N GLU A 97 -10.39 -4.46 -12.50
CA GLU A 97 -11.26 -3.36 -12.86
C GLU A 97 -12.54 -3.39 -12.03
N LYS A 98 -12.63 -2.45 -11.08
CA LYS A 98 -13.85 -2.11 -10.34
C LYS A 98 -14.49 -3.23 -9.50
N GLU A 99 -13.69 -4.08 -8.87
CA GLU A 99 -14.21 -4.99 -7.85
C GLU A 99 -14.45 -4.20 -6.56
N SER A 100 -15.68 -3.76 -6.32
CA SER A 100 -16.00 -2.84 -5.21
C SER A 100 -16.64 -3.51 -3.99
N THR A 101 -16.82 -4.83 -4.01
CA THR A 101 -17.43 -5.55 -2.89
C THR A 101 -16.43 -6.38 -2.10
N LYS A 102 -16.69 -6.55 -0.81
CA LYS A 102 -15.89 -7.46 0.02
C LYS A 102 -15.88 -8.89 -0.54
N LYS A 103 -17.00 -9.35 -1.10
CA LYS A 103 -17.13 -10.70 -1.67
C LYS A 103 -16.11 -10.91 -2.79
N ASP A 104 -15.96 -9.96 -3.71
CA ASP A 104 -15.03 -10.06 -4.83
C ASP A 104 -13.59 -10.19 -4.32
N ILE A 105 -13.21 -9.37 -3.32
CA ILE A 105 -11.91 -9.44 -2.69
C ILE A 105 -11.69 -10.81 -2.03
N TRP A 106 -12.68 -11.30 -1.24
CA TRP A 106 -12.59 -12.61 -0.60
C TRP A 106 -12.41 -13.74 -1.59
N ASP A 107 -13.28 -13.82 -2.60
CA ASP A 107 -13.24 -14.85 -3.63
C ASP A 107 -11.92 -14.85 -4.39
N ARG A 108 -11.36 -13.67 -4.64
CA ARG A 108 -10.05 -13.51 -5.28
C ARG A 108 -8.92 -13.99 -4.37
N MET A 109 -8.89 -13.53 -3.12
CA MET A 109 -7.79 -13.81 -2.20
C MET A 109 -7.78 -15.26 -1.72
N ALA A 110 -8.93 -15.95 -1.73
CA ALA A 110 -9.04 -17.37 -1.40
C ALA A 110 -8.50 -18.32 -2.49
N LYS A 111 -8.30 -17.85 -3.72
CA LYS A 111 -7.78 -18.69 -4.81
C LYS A 111 -6.33 -19.12 -4.51
N ARG A 112 -5.98 -20.37 -4.85
CA ARG A 112 -4.64 -20.95 -4.64
C ARG A 112 -3.49 -20.10 -5.21
N ASN A 113 -3.69 -19.48 -6.37
CA ASN A 113 -2.68 -18.68 -7.06
C ASN A 113 -2.94 -17.17 -6.94
N SER A 114 -3.70 -16.74 -5.93
CA SER A 114 -3.99 -15.33 -5.68
C SER A 114 -2.71 -14.54 -5.39
N PRO A 115 -2.68 -13.25 -5.71
CA PRO A 115 -1.54 -12.39 -5.38
C PRO A 115 -1.34 -12.33 -3.87
N ASN A 116 -0.09 -12.12 -3.43
CA ASN A 116 0.19 -11.88 -2.00
C ASN A 116 0.02 -10.40 -1.63
N VAL A 117 0.06 -9.51 -2.62
CA VAL A 117 -0.19 -8.07 -2.42
C VAL A 117 -1.41 -7.66 -3.21
N LEU A 118 -2.37 -7.05 -2.54
CA LEU A 118 -3.56 -6.44 -3.14
C LEU A 118 -3.59 -4.96 -2.79
N ILE A 119 -3.59 -4.12 -3.82
CA ILE A 119 -3.79 -2.68 -3.72
C ILE A 119 -5.26 -2.40 -4.01
N ILE A 120 -5.92 -1.61 -3.17
CA ILE A 120 -7.34 -1.24 -3.27
C ILE A 120 -7.43 0.28 -3.41
N ASP A 121 -7.68 0.75 -4.61
CA ASP A 121 -7.72 2.18 -4.97
C ASP A 121 -9.11 2.60 -5.51
N SER A 122 -9.96 3.21 -4.71
CA SER A 122 -9.72 3.62 -3.34
C SER A 122 -10.77 3.00 -2.40
N VAL A 123 -10.38 2.85 -1.12
CA VAL A 123 -11.28 2.31 -0.09
C VAL A 123 -12.55 3.16 0.10
N ASN A 124 -12.53 4.41 -0.34
CA ASN A 124 -13.66 5.31 -0.28
C ASN A 124 -14.84 4.87 -1.17
N TYR A 125 -14.59 4.04 -2.17
CA TYR A 125 -15.60 3.50 -3.09
C TYR A 125 -16.00 2.05 -2.78
N MET A 126 -15.44 1.44 -1.74
CA MET A 126 -15.87 0.13 -1.26
C MET A 126 -17.29 0.22 -0.68
N GLN A 127 -18.22 -0.58 -1.25
CA GLN A 127 -19.65 -0.48 -0.94
C GLN A 127 -20.03 -1.12 0.41
N ASP A 128 -19.37 -2.22 0.77
CA ASP A 128 -19.77 -3.08 1.90
C ASP A 128 -18.63 -3.39 2.88
N MET A 129 -17.51 -2.66 2.77
CA MET A 129 -16.39 -2.76 3.69
C MET A 129 -16.62 -1.86 4.91
N ASN A 130 -16.69 -2.44 6.09
CA ASN A 130 -16.71 -1.73 7.36
C ASN A 130 -15.53 -2.17 8.25
N LYS A 131 -15.43 -1.62 9.46
CA LYS A 131 -14.33 -1.93 10.40
C LYS A 131 -14.24 -3.41 10.74
N THR A 132 -15.36 -4.08 10.93
CA THR A 132 -15.42 -5.51 11.23
C THR A 132 -14.94 -6.34 10.03
N GLU A 133 -15.41 -6.00 8.84
CA GLU A 133 -15.02 -6.69 7.60
C GLU A 133 -13.55 -6.50 7.28
N TYR A 134 -13.01 -5.30 7.51
CA TYR A 134 -11.58 -5.04 7.40
C TYR A 134 -10.78 -5.95 8.35
N MET A 135 -11.17 -6.04 9.62
CA MET A 135 -10.47 -6.92 10.58
C MET A 135 -10.60 -8.40 10.20
N ASN A 136 -11.78 -8.82 9.71
CA ASN A 136 -12.00 -10.18 9.20
C ASN A 136 -11.08 -10.47 8.00
N LEU A 137 -10.91 -9.51 7.08
CA LEU A 137 -10.03 -9.66 5.92
C LEU A 137 -8.59 -9.96 6.36
N LEU A 138 -8.04 -9.17 7.29
CA LEU A 138 -6.68 -9.39 7.79
C LEU A 138 -6.54 -10.72 8.54
N ASN A 139 -7.52 -11.08 9.35
CA ASN A 139 -7.50 -12.33 10.14
C ASN A 139 -7.60 -13.58 9.25
N ASN A 140 -8.35 -13.53 8.16
CA ASN A 140 -8.50 -14.65 7.23
C ASN A 140 -7.32 -14.79 6.27
N PHE A 141 -6.60 -13.70 6.00
CA PHE A 141 -5.45 -13.70 5.09
C PHE A 141 -4.17 -13.15 5.76
N PRO A 142 -3.71 -13.75 6.88
CA PRO A 142 -2.64 -13.19 7.71
C PRO A 142 -1.26 -13.11 7.01
N ASN A 143 -1.09 -13.84 5.91
CA ASN A 143 0.15 -13.88 5.13
C ASN A 143 0.09 -13.00 3.86
N LYS A 144 -0.91 -12.14 3.75
CA LYS A 144 -1.11 -11.26 2.60
C LYS A 144 -1.03 -9.81 3.02
N LEU A 145 -0.56 -8.97 2.12
CA LEU A 145 -0.49 -7.53 2.28
C LEU A 145 -1.66 -6.88 1.55
N PHE A 146 -2.41 -6.06 2.27
CA PHE A 146 -3.44 -5.18 1.73
C PHE A 146 -2.99 -3.72 1.82
N ILE A 147 -2.87 -3.06 0.67
CA ILE A 147 -2.53 -1.64 0.60
C ILE A 147 -3.80 -0.88 0.23
N PHE A 148 -4.33 -0.15 1.19
CA PHE A 148 -5.53 0.67 0.99
C PHE A 148 -5.11 2.06 0.56
N VAL A 149 -5.71 2.54 -0.52
CA VAL A 149 -5.57 3.93 -0.96
C VAL A 149 -6.81 4.70 -0.56
N ALA A 150 -6.66 5.90 -0.05
CA ALA A 150 -7.76 6.75 0.38
C ALA A 150 -7.60 8.20 -0.10
N HIS A 151 -8.72 8.88 -0.27
CA HIS A 151 -8.74 10.32 -0.42
C HIS A 151 -8.35 11.00 0.89
N GLU A 152 -7.96 12.24 0.77
CA GLU A 152 -7.63 13.12 1.89
C GLU A 152 -8.66 14.24 2.07
N LYS A 153 -8.93 14.58 3.32
CA LYS A 153 -9.63 15.79 3.72
C LYS A 153 -8.93 16.37 4.96
N ASN A 154 -8.48 17.63 4.87
CA ASN A 154 -7.79 18.32 5.97
C ASN A 154 -6.55 17.54 6.47
N LYS A 155 -5.70 17.09 5.56
CA LYS A 155 -4.48 16.28 5.84
C LYS A 155 -4.74 14.97 6.62
N GLN A 156 -5.96 14.43 6.54
CA GLN A 156 -6.35 13.18 7.15
C GLN A 156 -7.06 12.29 6.11
N PRO A 157 -6.96 10.95 6.22
CA PRO A 157 -7.71 10.06 5.34
C PRO A 157 -9.21 10.32 5.44
N MET A 158 -9.89 10.43 4.31
CA MET A 158 -11.30 10.75 4.25
C MET A 158 -12.17 9.52 4.59
N GLY A 159 -13.06 9.69 5.58
CA GLY A 159 -14.03 8.68 5.96
C GLY A 159 -13.62 7.86 7.20
N SER A 160 -14.63 7.33 7.90
CA SER A 160 -14.42 6.61 9.16
C SER A 160 -13.64 5.31 9.02
N LEU A 161 -13.83 4.59 7.91
CA LEU A 161 -13.09 3.36 7.61
C LEU A 161 -11.62 3.66 7.32
N ALA A 162 -11.32 4.64 6.45
CA ALA A 162 -9.94 5.00 6.12
C ALA A 162 -9.17 5.49 7.36
N ASN A 163 -9.83 6.27 8.23
CA ASN A 163 -9.24 6.64 9.53
C ASN A 163 -9.01 5.42 10.43
N PHE A 164 -9.93 4.47 10.50
CA PHE A 164 -9.73 3.25 11.27
C PHE A 164 -8.55 2.42 10.72
N ILE A 165 -8.45 2.26 9.41
CA ILE A 165 -7.33 1.60 8.74
C ILE A 165 -6.00 2.30 9.10
N ARG A 166 -5.96 3.64 9.11
CA ARG A 166 -4.78 4.42 9.50
C ARG A 166 -4.23 4.02 10.87
N TYR A 167 -5.09 3.84 11.87
CA TYR A 167 -4.65 3.45 13.21
C TYR A 167 -4.14 2.00 13.27
N ASN A 168 -4.65 1.13 12.42
CA ASN A 168 -4.30 -0.29 12.41
C ASN A 168 -3.13 -0.63 11.47
N SER A 169 -2.85 0.22 10.48
CA SER A 169 -1.80 -0.03 9.50
C SER A 169 -0.39 0.01 10.11
N ASP A 170 0.46 -0.90 9.67
CA ASP A 170 1.87 -0.95 10.05
C ASP A 170 2.70 0.14 9.36
N ILE A 171 2.31 0.48 8.13
CA ILE A 171 2.90 1.57 7.36
C ILE A 171 1.80 2.53 6.91
N LYS A 172 2.06 3.83 7.10
CA LYS A 172 1.18 4.92 6.70
C LYS A 172 1.95 5.84 5.78
N ILE A 173 1.35 6.18 4.65
CA ILE A 173 2.00 6.94 3.60
C ILE A 173 1.11 8.13 3.25
N HIS A 174 1.57 9.32 3.57
CA HIS A 174 0.93 10.56 3.16
C HIS A 174 1.59 11.07 1.88
N VAL A 175 0.81 11.23 0.81
CA VAL A 175 1.30 11.72 -0.48
C VAL A 175 0.88 13.17 -0.66
N GLU A 176 1.86 14.07 -0.66
CA GLU A 176 1.68 15.52 -0.83
C GLU A 176 2.82 16.07 -1.67
N GLY A 177 2.52 16.97 -2.61
CA GLY A 177 3.52 17.68 -3.40
C GLY A 177 4.52 16.75 -4.07
N TYR A 178 4.04 15.66 -4.67
CA TYR A 178 4.86 14.65 -5.35
C TYR A 178 5.94 13.99 -4.49
N LYS A 179 5.74 13.99 -3.17
CA LYS A 179 6.51 13.21 -2.21
C LYS A 179 5.60 12.29 -1.42
N ALA A 180 6.12 11.11 -1.09
CA ALA A 180 5.47 10.18 -0.16
C ALA A 180 6.19 10.27 1.19
N PHE A 181 5.45 10.64 2.23
CA PHE A 181 5.93 10.72 3.61
C PHE A 181 5.52 9.44 4.33
N ILE A 182 6.51 8.61 4.65
CA ILE A 182 6.30 7.28 5.20
C ILE A 182 6.47 7.30 6.72
N THR A 183 5.46 6.78 7.45
CA THR A 183 5.55 6.41 8.86
C THR A 183 5.49 4.91 8.94
N THR A 184 6.56 4.27 9.37
CA THR A 184 6.70 2.82 9.41
C THR A 184 6.99 2.32 10.83
N ARG A 185 6.52 1.10 11.17
CA ARG A 185 6.90 0.39 12.39
C ARG A 185 8.22 -0.38 12.25
N PHE A 186 8.80 -0.35 11.05
CA PHE A 186 10.02 -1.07 10.68
C PHE A 186 11.24 -0.14 10.54
N GLU A 187 11.16 1.05 11.15
CA GLU A 187 12.22 2.05 11.16
C GLU A 187 13.40 1.57 12.04
N ASP A 188 14.61 1.68 11.50
CA ASP A 188 15.86 1.50 12.23
C ASP A 188 16.71 2.76 12.06
N ARG A 189 16.62 3.68 13.02
CA ARG A 189 17.29 4.99 12.95
C ARG A 189 18.81 4.89 13.01
N GLU A 190 19.34 3.84 13.64
CA GLU A 190 20.79 3.64 13.73
C GLU A 190 21.39 3.26 12.37
N LYS A 191 20.56 2.65 11.50
CA LYS A 191 20.96 2.24 10.16
C LYS A 191 20.45 3.15 9.04
N ASP A 192 19.76 4.24 9.37
CA ASP A 192 19.09 5.11 8.40
C ASP A 192 18.10 4.34 7.50
N GLU A 193 17.41 3.36 8.09
CA GLU A 193 16.40 2.53 7.45
C GLU A 193 14.98 2.97 7.88
N GLY A 194 14.15 3.39 6.93
CA GLY A 194 12.76 3.83 7.15
C GLY A 194 12.64 5.32 7.48
N GLY A 195 11.47 5.88 7.16
CA GLY A 195 11.07 7.24 7.54
C GLY A 195 11.56 8.37 6.63
N ILE A 196 12.46 8.12 5.69
CA ILE A 196 12.90 9.13 4.72
C ILE A 196 11.83 9.29 3.63
N PRO A 197 11.37 10.53 3.32
CA PRO A 197 10.40 10.74 2.25
C PRO A 197 10.89 10.24 0.90
N TYR A 198 10.04 9.53 0.16
CA TYR A 198 10.29 9.09 -1.20
C TYR A 198 9.83 10.16 -2.19
N THR A 199 10.67 10.55 -3.14
CA THR A 199 10.31 11.51 -4.19
C THR A 199 9.70 10.79 -5.39
N ILE A 200 8.44 11.11 -5.69
CA ILE A 200 7.66 10.50 -6.77
C ILE A 200 8.03 11.11 -8.12
N TRP A 201 8.20 12.43 -8.16
CA TRP A 201 8.57 13.20 -9.34
C TRP A 201 9.37 14.43 -8.93
N GLU A 202 10.67 14.43 -9.28
CA GLU A 202 11.65 15.44 -8.85
C GLU A 202 11.25 16.87 -9.22
N GLN A 203 10.91 17.12 -10.49
CA GLN A 203 10.56 18.46 -10.92
C GLN A 203 9.31 18.98 -10.22
N GLY A 204 8.24 18.16 -10.20
CA GLY A 204 6.99 18.55 -9.55
C GLY A 204 7.15 18.76 -8.04
N ALA A 205 8.01 17.97 -7.38
CA ALA A 205 8.32 18.18 -5.98
C ALA A 205 9.08 19.50 -5.76
N ARG A 206 10.08 19.80 -6.57
CA ARG A 206 10.80 21.09 -6.48
C ARG A 206 9.86 22.27 -6.65
N ASP A 207 9.03 22.25 -7.69
CA ASP A 207 8.10 23.34 -7.98
C ASP A 207 7.09 23.53 -6.83
N TYR A 208 6.46 22.45 -6.35
CA TYR A 208 5.50 22.50 -5.26
C TYR A 208 6.09 23.02 -3.94
N TRP A 209 7.27 22.51 -3.55
CA TRP A 209 7.88 22.86 -2.26
C TRP A 209 8.66 24.18 -2.30
N ALA A 210 8.92 24.77 -3.47
CA ALA A 210 9.51 26.10 -3.60
C ALA A 210 8.47 27.23 -3.39
N GLU A 211 7.17 26.94 -3.52
CA GLU A 211 6.07 27.90 -3.38
C GLU A 211 5.51 28.00 -1.93
N ILE A 212 6.02 27.17 -1.01
CA ILE A 212 5.59 27.13 0.40
C ILE A 212 6.69 27.72 1.30
#